data_c3278bb12efa9a7b8e8baa5248eef760
#
_entry.id   c3278bb12efa9a7b8e8baa5248eef760
#
_cell.length_a   1.000
_cell.length_b   1.000
_cell.length_c   1.000
_cell.angle_alpha   90.00
_cell.angle_beta   90.00
_cell.angle_gamma   90.00
#
_symmetry.space_group_name_H-M   'P 1'
#
loop_
_entity.id
_entity.type
_entity.pdbx_description
1 polymer ?
#
loop_
_entity_poly.entity_id
_entity_poly.type
_entity_poly.pdbx_seq_one_letter_code
_entity_poly.pdbx_strand_id
1 'polypeptide(L)'
;VAYVQTEDGQIEGYAVYRLGAEEIPVTEFVYTSRRGQKGLLNYLYNHRSQGSSIRWNEGMQDESYIFHPNGKTGHTTMPYMMSRIVDVTTAMASVPAHIDAHWANQPGVVDGKTYTFTLGVKDSLATWNEGTYEVTIHSDGHVAAVTTADEVKADVQVLSEVGALSLILMGRMTVSELLFEGKVCGEKAVIAMLNRVYPKQKTYINEWW
;
A
#
# COMPACT_ATOMS: atom_id res chain seq x y z
N VAL A 1 -21.66 19.52 2.66
CA VAL A 1 -21.53 18.19 2.02
C VAL A 1 -22.32 18.21 0.71
N ALA A 2 -21.71 17.69 -0.36
CA ALA A 2 -22.38 17.42 -1.64
C ALA A 2 -22.29 15.92 -1.94
N TYR A 3 -23.28 15.40 -2.66
CA TYR A 3 -23.26 14.01 -3.11
C TYR A 3 -23.88 13.87 -4.51
N VAL A 4 -23.51 12.83 -5.21
CA VAL A 4 -24.07 12.43 -6.50
C VAL A 4 -24.87 11.15 -6.32
N GLN A 5 -26.13 11.20 -6.70
CA GLN A 5 -27.07 10.11 -6.57
C GLN A 5 -27.64 9.71 -7.93
N THR A 6 -27.90 8.43 -8.13
CA THR A 6 -28.62 7.90 -9.28
C THR A 6 -30.12 8.13 -9.14
N GLU A 7 -30.89 7.96 -10.22
CA GLU A 7 -32.36 8.08 -10.21
C GLU A 7 -33.02 7.04 -9.29
N ASP A 8 -32.40 5.86 -9.15
CA ASP A 8 -32.81 4.78 -8.25
C ASP A 8 -32.30 4.93 -6.81
N GLY A 9 -31.70 6.08 -6.49
CA GLY A 9 -31.33 6.45 -5.11
C GLY A 9 -29.96 5.99 -4.65
N GLN A 10 -29.13 5.35 -5.50
CA GLN A 10 -27.79 4.94 -5.10
C GLN A 10 -26.81 6.12 -5.09
N ILE A 11 -26.02 6.23 -4.04
CA ILE A 11 -24.97 7.26 -3.93
C ILE A 11 -23.72 6.78 -4.67
N GLU A 12 -23.28 7.56 -5.64
CA GLU A 12 -22.06 7.29 -6.43
C GLU A 12 -20.84 8.11 -6.01
N GLY A 13 -21.00 9.02 -5.07
CA GLY A 13 -19.91 9.77 -4.51
C GLY A 13 -20.40 10.93 -3.64
N TYR A 14 -19.49 11.40 -2.78
CA TYR A 14 -19.74 12.57 -1.95
C TYR A 14 -18.45 13.39 -1.77
N ALA A 15 -18.62 14.66 -1.43
CA ALA A 15 -17.55 15.56 -1.04
C ALA A 15 -17.93 16.32 0.23
N VAL A 16 -17.00 16.37 1.18
CA VAL A 16 -17.08 17.25 2.35
C VAL A 16 -16.12 18.40 2.12
N TYR A 17 -16.62 19.61 2.09
CA TYR A 17 -15.85 20.78 1.72
C TYR A 17 -16.30 22.01 2.51
N ARG A 18 -15.46 23.03 2.47
CA ARG A 18 -15.78 24.37 3.03
C ARG A 18 -15.55 25.42 1.95
N LEU A 19 -16.48 26.34 1.83
CA LEU A 19 -16.30 27.52 0.96
C LEU A 19 -15.32 28.47 1.64
N GLY A 20 -14.33 28.94 0.90
CA GLY A 20 -13.28 29.85 1.35
C GLY A 20 -13.01 30.93 0.31
N ALA A 21 -12.38 32.01 0.70
CA ALA A 21 -12.19 33.19 -0.17
C ALA A 21 -11.19 32.94 -1.33
N GLU A 22 -10.20 32.09 -1.15
CA GLU A 22 -9.18 31.84 -2.18
C GLU A 22 -9.15 30.37 -2.60
N GLU A 23 -9.29 29.45 -1.66
CA GLU A 23 -9.24 28.03 -1.88
C GLU A 23 -10.47 27.35 -1.29
N ILE A 24 -10.99 26.35 -2.00
CA ILE A 24 -12.06 25.47 -1.52
C ILE A 24 -11.39 24.19 -1.02
N PRO A 25 -11.13 24.06 0.29
CA PRO A 25 -10.61 22.82 0.85
C PRO A 25 -11.71 21.77 0.89
N VAL A 26 -11.41 20.60 0.33
CA VAL A 26 -12.26 19.41 0.35
C VAL A 26 -11.59 18.40 1.26
N THR A 27 -12.20 18.12 2.40
CA THR A 27 -11.66 17.20 3.41
C THR A 27 -11.91 15.75 3.06
N GLU A 28 -13.01 15.46 2.38
CA GLU A 28 -13.31 14.13 1.86
C GLU A 28 -13.80 14.23 0.41
N PHE A 29 -13.25 13.42 -0.47
CA PHE A 29 -13.62 13.32 -1.88
C PHE A 29 -13.67 11.86 -2.29
N VAL A 30 -14.86 11.28 -2.25
CA VAL A 30 -15.07 9.84 -2.45
C VAL A 30 -16.02 9.61 -3.62
N TYR A 31 -15.69 8.68 -4.49
CA TYR A 31 -16.52 8.29 -5.62
C TYR A 31 -16.34 6.82 -5.97
N THR A 32 -17.41 6.19 -6.42
CA THR A 32 -17.45 4.80 -6.86
C THR A 32 -17.59 4.65 -8.37
N SER A 33 -17.86 5.77 -9.07
CA SER A 33 -18.03 5.77 -10.52
C SER A 33 -17.45 7.04 -11.15
N ARG A 34 -17.17 6.97 -12.45
CA ARG A 34 -16.74 8.14 -13.24
C ARG A 34 -17.81 9.23 -13.27
N ARG A 35 -19.09 8.86 -13.24
CA ARG A 35 -20.22 9.80 -13.17
C ARG A 35 -20.20 10.53 -11.83
N GLY A 36 -20.03 9.81 -10.73
CA GLY A 36 -19.89 10.39 -9.40
C GLY A 36 -18.74 11.40 -9.33
N GLN A 37 -17.55 11.00 -9.80
CA GLN A 37 -16.39 11.89 -9.86
C GLN A 37 -16.66 13.17 -10.66
N LYS A 38 -17.15 13.04 -11.90
CA LYS A 38 -17.47 14.20 -12.74
C LYS A 38 -18.54 15.09 -12.15
N GLY A 39 -19.57 14.49 -11.55
CA GLY A 39 -20.66 15.23 -10.90
C GLY A 39 -20.15 16.11 -9.76
N LEU A 40 -19.30 15.53 -8.89
CA LEU A 40 -18.69 16.26 -7.78
C LEU A 40 -17.75 17.36 -8.26
N LEU A 41 -16.88 17.08 -9.25
CA LEU A 41 -15.99 18.10 -9.82
C LEU A 41 -16.78 19.25 -10.48
N ASN A 42 -17.82 18.95 -11.24
CA ASN A 42 -18.68 19.98 -11.84
C ASN A 42 -19.40 20.80 -10.77
N TYR A 43 -19.88 20.17 -9.72
CA TYR A 43 -20.49 20.85 -8.60
C TYR A 43 -19.50 21.83 -7.94
N LEU A 44 -18.30 21.38 -7.60
CA LEU A 44 -17.26 22.22 -7.02
C LEU A 44 -16.81 23.34 -7.98
N TYR A 45 -16.71 23.05 -9.28
CA TYR A 45 -16.40 24.07 -10.29
C TYR A 45 -17.45 25.19 -10.36
N ASN A 46 -18.72 24.92 -10.06
CA ASN A 46 -19.75 25.93 -10.02
C ASN A 46 -19.56 26.95 -8.87
N HIS A 47 -18.73 26.65 -7.90
CA HIS A 47 -18.31 27.57 -6.83
C HIS A 47 -17.10 28.44 -7.20
N ARG A 48 -16.67 28.47 -8.46
CA ARG A 48 -15.50 29.24 -8.93
C ARG A 48 -15.54 30.75 -8.65
N SER A 49 -16.71 31.30 -8.35
CA SER A 49 -16.85 32.68 -7.90
C SER A 49 -16.50 32.88 -6.42
N GLN A 50 -16.36 31.79 -5.65
CA GLN A 50 -16.11 31.78 -4.21
C GLN A 50 -14.74 31.21 -3.85
N GLY A 51 -13.96 30.78 -4.85
CA GLY A 51 -12.61 30.27 -4.69
C GLY A 51 -11.92 30.08 -6.03
N SER A 52 -10.65 30.43 -6.10
CA SER A 52 -9.83 30.32 -7.33
C SER A 52 -9.24 28.94 -7.55
N SER A 53 -9.19 28.11 -6.49
CA SER A 53 -8.66 26.76 -6.52
C SER A 53 -9.45 25.80 -5.63
N ILE A 54 -9.33 24.53 -5.92
CA ILE A 54 -9.90 23.43 -5.14
C ILE A 54 -8.74 22.54 -4.73
N ARG A 55 -8.67 22.16 -3.46
CA ARG A 55 -7.66 21.25 -2.95
C ARG A 55 -8.30 20.10 -2.20
N TRP A 56 -7.88 18.88 -2.49
CA TRP A 56 -8.28 17.67 -1.76
C TRP A 56 -7.10 16.75 -1.52
N ASN A 57 -7.26 15.85 -0.56
CA ASN A 57 -6.35 14.76 -0.31
C ASN A 57 -6.82 13.52 -1.06
N GLU A 58 -5.89 12.81 -1.68
CA GLU A 58 -6.18 11.56 -2.36
C GLU A 58 -5.09 10.52 -2.09
N GLY A 59 -5.37 9.28 -2.42
CA GLY A 59 -4.38 8.21 -2.30
C GLY A 59 -3.16 8.51 -3.17
N MET A 60 -1.97 8.25 -2.65
CA MET A 60 -0.71 8.58 -3.30
C MET A 60 -0.53 7.94 -4.69
N GLN A 61 -1.28 6.87 -4.97
CA GLN A 61 -1.29 6.17 -6.27
C GLN A 61 -2.53 6.55 -7.10
N ASP A 62 -3.24 7.60 -6.73
CA ASP A 62 -4.30 8.13 -7.56
C ASP A 62 -3.67 8.98 -8.68
N GLU A 63 -3.88 8.54 -9.92
CA GLU A 63 -3.38 9.20 -11.12
C GLU A 63 -4.50 9.96 -11.85
N SER A 64 -5.63 10.20 -11.19
CA SER A 64 -6.78 10.88 -11.77
C SER A 64 -6.44 12.29 -12.29
N TYR A 65 -5.47 12.94 -11.67
CA TYR A 65 -4.97 14.26 -12.08
C TYR A 65 -4.47 14.31 -13.54
N ILE A 66 -4.00 13.18 -14.10
CA ILE A 66 -3.55 13.10 -15.51
C ILE A 66 -4.72 13.41 -16.47
N PHE A 67 -5.94 13.10 -16.05
CA PHE A 67 -7.14 13.30 -16.86
C PHE A 67 -7.83 14.65 -16.62
N HIS A 68 -7.25 15.51 -15.76
CA HIS A 68 -7.78 16.85 -15.58
C HIS A 68 -7.31 17.77 -16.70
N PRO A 69 -8.24 18.46 -17.40
CA PRO A 69 -7.90 19.28 -18.58
C PRO A 69 -7.15 20.56 -18.22
N ASN A 70 -6.98 20.87 -16.96
CA ASN A 70 -6.32 22.08 -16.49
C ASN A 70 -4.82 21.84 -16.30
N GLY A 71 -3.98 22.42 -17.15
CA GLY A 71 -2.52 22.37 -17.03
C GLY A 71 -1.94 23.03 -15.77
N LYS A 72 -2.77 23.58 -14.88
CA LYS A 72 -2.39 24.10 -13.57
C LYS A 72 -2.71 23.15 -12.42
N THR A 73 -3.10 21.92 -12.69
CA THR A 73 -3.29 20.89 -11.65
C THR A 73 -1.93 20.56 -11.06
N GLY A 74 -1.76 20.82 -9.77
CA GLY A 74 -0.57 20.43 -9.00
C GLY A 74 -0.87 19.18 -8.18
N HIS A 75 0.10 18.27 -8.09
CA HIS A 75 0.04 17.12 -7.21
C HIS A 75 1.26 17.16 -6.28
N THR A 76 1.01 17.22 -4.97
CA THR A 76 2.07 17.26 -3.96
C THR A 76 1.97 16.02 -3.09
N THR A 77 3.06 15.27 -3.02
CA THR A 77 3.17 14.11 -2.12
C THR A 77 3.82 14.53 -0.81
N MET A 78 3.17 14.21 0.30
CA MET A 78 3.71 14.44 1.63
C MET A 78 3.75 13.13 2.42
N PRO A 79 4.89 12.78 3.07
CA PRO A 79 4.97 11.63 3.95
C PRO A 79 4.30 11.97 5.29
N TYR A 80 3.11 11.43 5.52
CA TYR A 80 2.36 11.68 6.75
C TYR A 80 2.48 10.57 7.78
N MET A 81 2.50 9.34 7.33
CA MET A 81 2.43 8.18 8.20
C MET A 81 3.75 7.42 8.20
N MET A 82 4.17 7.07 9.39
CA MET A 82 5.22 6.07 9.60
C MET A 82 4.57 4.80 10.12
N SER A 83 4.90 3.67 9.49
CA SER A 83 4.51 2.34 9.95
C SER A 83 5.76 1.55 10.34
N ARG A 84 5.65 0.76 11.40
CA ARG A 84 6.72 -0.11 11.85
C ARG A 84 6.15 -1.44 12.33
N ILE A 85 6.79 -2.53 11.93
CA ILE A 85 6.54 -3.84 12.52
C ILE A 85 7.04 -3.84 13.96
N VAL A 86 6.17 -4.21 14.87
CA VAL A 86 6.51 -4.37 16.31
C VAL A 86 6.99 -5.79 16.59
N ASP A 87 6.39 -6.78 15.94
CA ASP A 87 6.73 -8.19 16.03
C ASP A 87 6.64 -8.83 14.64
N VAL A 88 7.75 -9.39 14.16
CA VAL A 88 7.85 -9.93 12.79
C VAL A 88 6.95 -11.13 12.59
N THR A 89 6.92 -12.05 13.53
CA THR A 89 6.13 -13.28 13.43
C THR A 89 4.63 -12.96 13.34
N THR A 90 4.16 -12.10 14.24
CA THR A 90 2.75 -11.66 14.27
C THR A 90 2.39 -10.86 13.03
N ALA A 91 3.27 -9.96 12.58
CA ALA A 91 3.00 -9.14 11.38
C ALA A 91 2.90 -9.99 10.11
N MET A 92 3.82 -10.94 9.92
CA MET A 92 3.77 -11.85 8.78
C MET A 92 2.50 -12.70 8.78
N ALA A 93 2.09 -13.22 9.94
CA ALA A 93 0.84 -13.99 10.06
C ALA A 93 -0.42 -13.15 9.85
N SER A 94 -0.38 -11.85 10.15
CA SER A 94 -1.53 -10.94 10.04
C SER A 94 -1.78 -10.41 8.63
N VAL A 95 -0.76 -10.45 7.75
CA VAL A 95 -0.86 -9.94 6.38
C VAL A 95 -0.84 -11.12 5.39
N PRO A 96 -2.00 -11.51 4.86
CA PRO A 96 -2.06 -12.65 3.95
C PRO A 96 -1.32 -12.36 2.64
N ALA A 97 -0.66 -13.40 2.11
CA ALA A 97 -0.05 -13.38 0.80
C ALA A 97 -1.11 -13.39 -0.30
N HIS A 98 -0.89 -12.65 -1.38
CA HIS A 98 -1.74 -12.71 -2.56
C HIS A 98 -1.43 -13.98 -3.36
N ILE A 99 -2.39 -14.89 -3.41
CA ILE A 99 -2.29 -16.15 -4.15
C ILE A 99 -3.13 -16.05 -5.43
N ASP A 100 -2.52 -16.28 -6.58
CA ASP A 100 -3.21 -16.30 -7.87
C ASP A 100 -3.39 -17.70 -8.42
N ALA A 101 -4.11 -17.81 -9.54
CA ALA A 101 -4.41 -19.08 -10.20
C ALA A 101 -3.16 -19.87 -10.69
N HIS A 102 -2.01 -19.23 -10.75
CA HIS A 102 -0.75 -19.85 -11.19
C HIS A 102 0.15 -20.27 -10.02
N TRP A 103 -0.30 -20.11 -8.78
CA TRP A 103 0.47 -20.42 -7.59
C TRP A 103 1.10 -21.81 -7.63
N ALA A 104 0.30 -22.84 -7.88
CA ALA A 104 0.74 -24.23 -7.85
C ALA A 104 1.87 -24.55 -8.85
N ASN A 105 2.02 -23.73 -9.90
CA ASN A 105 3.02 -23.91 -10.95
C ASN A 105 4.25 -23.01 -10.75
N GLN A 106 4.32 -22.26 -9.65
CA GLN A 106 5.48 -21.41 -9.41
C GLN A 106 6.71 -22.23 -9.01
N PRO A 107 7.91 -21.85 -9.49
CA PRO A 107 9.15 -22.48 -9.07
C PRO A 107 9.31 -22.40 -7.54
N GLY A 108 9.65 -23.55 -6.94
CA GLY A 108 9.84 -23.67 -5.50
C GLY A 108 8.57 -23.93 -4.69
N VAL A 109 7.40 -23.90 -5.29
CA VAL A 109 6.16 -24.32 -4.62
C VAL A 109 6.10 -25.84 -4.57
N VAL A 110 5.99 -26.39 -3.35
CA VAL A 110 5.95 -27.82 -3.08
C VAL A 110 4.50 -28.31 -3.10
N ASP A 111 4.23 -29.36 -3.89
CA ASP A 111 2.92 -30.01 -4.04
C ASP A 111 1.76 -29.03 -4.35
N GLY A 112 2.07 -27.89 -4.97
CA GLY A 112 1.10 -26.82 -5.23
C GLY A 112 0.57 -26.10 -3.97
N LYS A 113 1.15 -26.37 -2.80
CA LYS A 113 0.61 -25.95 -1.50
C LYS A 113 1.42 -24.93 -0.77
N THR A 114 2.75 -25.08 -0.73
CA THR A 114 3.62 -24.25 0.13
C THR A 114 4.85 -23.75 -0.60
N TYR A 115 5.31 -22.57 -0.21
CA TYR A 115 6.60 -22.02 -0.57
C TYR A 115 7.33 -21.60 0.70
N THR A 116 8.54 -22.10 0.91
CA THR A 116 9.31 -21.82 2.12
C THR A 116 10.65 -21.18 1.75
N PHE A 117 11.06 -20.18 2.52
CA PHE A 117 12.35 -19.49 2.38
C PHE A 117 12.85 -18.99 3.72
N THR A 118 14.15 -18.63 3.79
CA THR A 118 14.78 -18.04 4.98
C THR A 118 14.88 -16.52 4.84
N LEU A 119 14.39 -15.81 5.86
CA LEU A 119 14.39 -14.35 5.96
C LEU A 119 15.28 -13.91 7.13
N GLY A 120 16.30 -13.10 6.85
CA GLY A 120 17.02 -12.35 7.87
C GLY A 120 16.37 -10.98 8.08
N VAL A 121 16.14 -10.60 9.32
CA VAL A 121 15.64 -9.25 9.66
C VAL A 121 16.65 -8.53 10.52
N LYS A 122 16.97 -7.28 10.14
CA LYS A 122 17.77 -6.35 10.94
C LYS A 122 16.87 -5.32 11.58
N ASP A 123 17.01 -5.17 12.90
CA ASP A 123 16.26 -4.19 13.70
C ASP A 123 17.11 -3.65 14.86
N SER A 124 17.78 -2.55 14.64
CA SER A 124 18.65 -1.93 15.66
C SER A 124 17.90 -1.30 16.84
N LEU A 125 16.58 -1.10 16.73
CA LEU A 125 15.77 -0.49 17.80
C LEU A 125 15.03 -1.53 18.63
N ALA A 126 14.39 -2.50 17.97
CA ALA A 126 13.62 -3.56 18.61
C ALA A 126 14.34 -4.89 18.39
N THR A 127 15.33 -5.15 19.23
CA THR A 127 16.27 -6.27 19.06
C THR A 127 15.59 -7.65 19.08
N TRP A 128 14.39 -7.77 19.61
CA TRP A 128 13.60 -9.01 19.56
C TRP A 128 13.09 -9.35 18.14
N ASN A 129 13.12 -8.40 17.20
CA ASN A 129 12.84 -8.62 15.79
C ASN A 129 14.08 -9.02 14.99
N GLU A 130 15.28 -8.77 15.50
CA GLU A 130 16.50 -9.13 14.82
C GLU A 130 16.70 -10.64 14.87
N GLY A 131 16.92 -11.25 13.72
CA GLY A 131 17.11 -12.70 13.68
C GLY A 131 16.88 -13.31 12.30
N THR A 132 16.89 -14.63 12.29
CA THR A 132 16.60 -15.46 11.12
C THR A 132 15.27 -16.16 11.31
N TYR A 133 14.43 -16.08 10.29
CA TYR A 133 13.09 -16.65 10.26
C TYR A 133 12.96 -17.65 9.12
N GLU A 134 12.35 -18.78 9.38
CA GLU A 134 11.79 -19.61 8.32
C GLU A 134 10.38 -19.13 8.02
N VAL A 135 10.13 -18.74 6.78
CA VAL A 135 8.84 -18.21 6.33
C VAL A 135 8.21 -19.20 5.38
N THR A 136 7.00 -19.64 5.69
CA THR A 136 6.19 -20.52 4.84
C THR A 136 4.92 -19.81 4.40
N ILE A 137 4.72 -19.73 3.09
CA ILE A 137 3.52 -19.20 2.44
C ILE A 137 2.67 -20.37 1.98
N HIS A 138 1.39 -20.39 2.35
CA HIS A 138 0.44 -21.42 2.00
C HIS A 138 -0.45 -21.02 0.83
N SER A 139 -1.00 -22.02 0.13
CA SER A 139 -1.88 -21.83 -1.04
C SER A 139 -3.20 -21.13 -0.74
N ASP A 140 -3.58 -20.99 0.52
CA ASP A 140 -4.73 -20.20 0.99
C ASP A 140 -4.37 -18.75 1.35
N GLY A 141 -3.09 -18.37 1.17
CA GLY A 141 -2.56 -17.06 1.51
C GLY A 141 -2.09 -16.91 2.96
N HIS A 142 -2.30 -17.91 3.81
CA HIS A 142 -1.74 -17.88 5.16
C HIS A 142 -0.21 -17.86 5.13
N VAL A 143 0.40 -17.08 6.01
CA VAL A 143 1.85 -16.96 6.13
C VAL A 143 2.26 -17.29 7.57
N ALA A 144 3.18 -18.22 7.71
CA ALA A 144 3.80 -18.53 8.98
C ALA A 144 5.28 -18.08 8.96
N ALA A 145 5.72 -17.40 10.00
CA ALA A 145 7.14 -17.07 10.21
C ALA A 145 7.56 -17.59 11.58
N VAL A 146 8.59 -18.40 11.61
CA VAL A 146 9.11 -19.01 12.82
C VAL A 146 10.56 -18.60 13.01
N THR A 147 10.91 -18.04 14.16
CA THR A 147 12.30 -17.70 14.50
C THR A 147 13.14 -18.98 14.58
N THR A 148 14.21 -19.03 13.79
CA THR A 148 15.15 -20.15 13.78
C THR A 148 16.49 -19.82 14.42
N ALA A 149 16.81 -18.52 14.55
CA ALA A 149 17.96 -18.01 15.29
C ALA A 149 17.74 -16.56 15.70
N ASP A 150 18.27 -16.17 16.87
CA ASP A 150 18.22 -14.79 17.41
C ASP A 150 19.30 -13.89 16.77
N GLU A 151 19.97 -14.38 15.74
CA GLU A 151 20.94 -13.64 14.93
C GLU A 151 20.65 -13.81 13.45
N VAL A 152 21.08 -12.84 12.64
CA VAL A 152 20.99 -12.93 11.19
C VAL A 152 22.10 -13.82 10.66
N LYS A 153 21.72 -15.00 10.16
CA LYS A 153 22.67 -15.94 9.54
C LYS A 153 23.16 -15.43 8.19
N ALA A 154 24.37 -15.83 7.81
CA ALA A 154 24.97 -15.39 6.55
C ALA A 154 24.34 -16.04 5.29
N ASP A 155 23.67 -17.17 5.45
CA ASP A 155 23.07 -17.98 4.40
C ASP A 155 21.57 -17.76 4.20
N VAL A 156 21.01 -16.67 4.75
CA VAL A 156 19.60 -16.32 4.51
C VAL A 156 19.36 -16.01 3.03
N GLN A 157 18.24 -16.51 2.52
CA GLN A 157 17.86 -16.29 1.12
C GLN A 157 17.40 -14.85 0.84
N VAL A 158 16.86 -14.18 1.85
CA VAL A 158 16.53 -12.75 1.81
C VAL A 158 16.93 -12.08 3.11
N LEU A 159 17.56 -10.91 3.02
CA LEU A 159 17.86 -10.03 4.14
C LEU A 159 17.09 -8.72 3.98
N SER A 160 16.41 -8.28 5.02
CA SER A 160 15.63 -7.03 5.03
C SER A 160 15.88 -6.23 6.31
N GLU A 161 15.94 -4.91 6.20
CA GLU A 161 15.71 -4.04 7.35
C GLU A 161 14.21 -4.10 7.74
N VAL A 162 13.89 -4.04 9.03
CA VAL A 162 12.49 -4.10 9.51
C VAL A 162 11.61 -3.00 8.91
N GLY A 163 12.16 -1.81 8.67
CA GLY A 163 11.45 -0.72 7.99
C GLY A 163 11.08 -1.07 6.55
N ALA A 164 11.98 -1.73 5.81
CA ALA A 164 11.71 -2.22 4.46
C ALA A 164 10.63 -3.30 4.46
N LEU A 165 10.71 -4.26 5.39
CA LEU A 165 9.69 -5.29 5.55
C LEU A 165 8.31 -4.66 5.87
N SER A 166 8.28 -3.60 6.69
CA SER A 166 7.05 -2.86 6.96
C SER A 166 6.43 -2.27 5.67
N LEU A 167 7.24 -1.68 4.79
CA LEU A 167 6.78 -1.13 3.51
C LEU A 167 6.27 -2.21 2.55
N ILE A 168 6.87 -3.41 2.58
CA ILE A 168 6.40 -4.56 1.79
C ILE A 168 5.02 -5.00 2.29
N LEU A 169 4.89 -5.30 3.58
CA LEU A 169 3.64 -5.80 4.16
C LEU A 169 2.50 -4.79 4.07
N MET A 170 2.80 -3.49 4.15
CA MET A 170 1.82 -2.43 3.93
C MET A 170 1.47 -2.22 2.44
N GLY A 171 2.11 -2.94 1.52
CA GLY A 171 1.90 -2.78 0.08
C GLY A 171 2.37 -1.43 -0.49
N ARG A 172 3.24 -0.72 0.24
CA ARG A 172 3.68 0.62 -0.15
C ARG A 172 4.78 0.61 -1.20
N MET A 173 5.70 -0.34 -1.09
CA MET A 173 6.80 -0.55 -2.02
C MET A 173 6.93 -2.03 -2.36
N THR A 174 7.35 -2.31 -3.58
CA THR A 174 7.71 -3.66 -4.00
C THR A 174 9.08 -4.04 -3.44
N VAL A 175 9.32 -5.35 -3.36
CA VAL A 175 10.63 -5.86 -2.94
C VAL A 175 11.72 -5.43 -3.92
N SER A 176 11.42 -5.34 -5.23
CA SER A 176 12.36 -4.86 -6.24
C SER A 176 12.73 -3.39 -6.09
N GLU A 177 11.79 -2.52 -5.73
CA GLU A 177 12.08 -1.11 -5.42
C GLU A 177 13.01 -1.02 -4.20
N LEU A 178 12.77 -1.81 -3.17
CA LEU A 178 13.61 -1.84 -1.95
C LEU A 178 14.97 -2.51 -2.17
N LEU A 179 15.06 -3.47 -3.09
CA LEU A 179 16.33 -4.02 -3.54
C LEU A 179 17.18 -2.96 -4.24
N PHE A 180 16.56 -2.13 -5.10
CA PHE A 180 17.23 -1.01 -5.78
C PHE A 180 17.74 0.03 -4.76
N GLU A 181 16.97 0.31 -3.71
CA GLU A 181 17.35 1.22 -2.61
C GLU A 181 18.38 0.60 -1.62
N GLY A 182 18.79 -0.66 -1.83
CA GLY A 182 19.73 -1.35 -0.97
C GLY A 182 19.19 -1.70 0.43
N LYS A 183 17.88 -1.66 0.61
CA LYS A 183 17.18 -1.96 1.88
C LYS A 183 16.80 -3.43 2.03
N VAL A 184 16.81 -4.14 0.93
CA VAL A 184 16.62 -5.59 0.84
C VAL A 184 17.72 -6.16 -0.03
N CYS A 185 18.22 -7.34 0.26
CA CYS A 185 19.04 -8.12 -0.65
C CYS A 185 18.64 -9.60 -0.57
N GLY A 186 18.89 -10.37 -1.62
CA GLY A 186 18.56 -11.79 -1.60
C GLY A 186 18.55 -12.46 -2.97
N GLU A 187 18.14 -13.70 -2.97
CA GLU A 187 18.07 -14.55 -4.16
C GLU A 187 16.98 -14.08 -5.13
N LYS A 188 17.29 -14.04 -6.42
CA LYS A 188 16.38 -13.57 -7.46
C LYS A 188 15.03 -14.32 -7.46
N ALA A 189 15.06 -15.62 -7.20
CA ALA A 189 13.84 -16.44 -7.19
C ALA A 189 12.91 -16.02 -6.02
N VAL A 190 13.47 -15.80 -4.83
CA VAL A 190 12.71 -15.39 -3.64
C VAL A 190 12.18 -13.95 -3.81
N ILE A 191 13.02 -13.04 -4.34
CA ILE A 191 12.59 -11.66 -4.66
C ILE A 191 11.41 -11.66 -5.65
N ALA A 192 11.49 -12.48 -6.71
CA ALA A 192 10.39 -12.60 -7.67
C ALA A 192 9.11 -13.14 -7.04
N MET A 193 9.21 -14.15 -6.17
CA MET A 193 8.08 -14.68 -5.43
C MET A 193 7.47 -13.63 -4.52
N LEU A 194 8.28 -12.93 -3.73
CA LEU A 194 7.81 -11.89 -2.81
C LEU A 194 7.13 -10.73 -3.52
N ASN A 195 7.64 -10.28 -4.68
CA ASN A 195 6.95 -9.27 -5.50
C ASN A 195 5.57 -9.74 -5.99
N ARG A 196 5.40 -11.04 -6.21
CA ARG A 196 4.15 -11.62 -6.66
C ARG A 196 3.12 -11.71 -5.54
N VAL A 197 3.54 -12.18 -4.37
CA VAL A 197 2.64 -12.42 -3.23
C VAL A 197 2.39 -11.17 -2.38
N TYR A 198 3.26 -10.17 -2.45
CA TYR A 198 3.09 -8.86 -1.82
C TYR A 198 3.17 -7.74 -2.87
N PRO A 199 2.18 -7.66 -3.77
CA PRO A 199 2.14 -6.61 -4.78
C PRO A 199 1.88 -5.24 -4.13
N LYS A 200 2.30 -4.19 -4.83
CA LYS A 200 1.99 -2.82 -4.42
C LYS A 200 0.49 -2.60 -4.34
N GLN A 201 0.03 -2.01 -3.25
CA GLN A 201 -1.39 -1.74 -2.97
C GLN A 201 -1.65 -0.23 -2.95
N LYS A 202 -2.89 0.16 -3.23
CA LYS A 202 -3.32 1.53 -3.00
C LYS A 202 -3.51 1.75 -1.50
N THR A 203 -2.65 2.57 -0.91
CA THR A 203 -2.73 2.93 0.50
C THR A 203 -3.28 4.33 0.64
N TYR A 204 -4.28 4.50 1.48
CA TYR A 204 -4.92 5.78 1.76
C TYR A 204 -5.37 5.86 3.21
N ILE A 205 -5.14 7.00 3.82
CA ILE A 205 -5.70 7.34 5.12
C ILE A 205 -6.09 8.82 5.09
N ASN A 206 -7.25 9.14 5.60
CA ASN A 206 -7.77 10.52 5.70
C ASN A 206 -8.28 10.81 7.11
N GLU A 207 -7.71 10.17 8.12
CA GLU A 207 -8.03 10.43 9.52
C GLU A 207 -6.95 11.31 10.12
N TRP A 208 -7.40 12.37 10.80
CA TRP A 208 -6.54 13.35 11.47
C TRP A 208 -6.90 13.37 12.95
N TRP A 209 -5.98 13.09 13.82
CA TRP A 209 -6.08 13.20 15.27
C TRP A 209 -5.14 14.25 15.83
#